data_a561029af7324d66e34b4a0305f19af6
#
_entry.id   a561029af7324d66e34b4a0305f19af6
#
_cell.length_a   1.000
_cell.length_b   1.000
_cell.length_c   1.000
_cell.angle_alpha   90.00
_cell.angle_beta   90.00
_cell.angle_gamma   90.00
#
_symmetry.space_group_name_H-M   'P 1'
#
loop_
_entity.id
_entity.type
_entity.pdbx_description
1 polymer ?
#
loop_
_entity_poly.entity_id
_entity_poly.type
_entity_poly.pdbx_seq_one_letter_code
_entity_poly.pdbx_strand_id
1 'polypeptide(L)'
;MTWFGVWDPVWVGLVGLLFGSFLNVVIYRLPKMMEAQWDRDCAEHLGQTPATQAPTFNLMVPRSRCQACGHTLSWYENIPVLSYVALRGRCKACKTAISPRYPLIEIATAGLFALCAQRWGISFSTLAWCGFAATLLALAMIDWDTTLLPDDLTLPLLWAGLIAAAAGWTQVDLRTALWGAVAGYLSLWLIYWGFKLLTGKEGMGYGDFKLYAALGAWFGWPALLPIILISSVIGAVIGIALKFSSGLREGGYIPFGPFLAGAGFAAMIWGPDRLQAVLLGWIGGRSEERFSRNAETD
;
A
#
# COMPACT_ATOMS: atom_id res chain seq x y z
N MET A 1 14.95 12.29 -30.30
CA MET A 1 14.70 12.38 -28.85
C MET A 1 14.48 13.85 -28.51
N THR A 2 13.26 14.23 -28.26
CA THR A 2 12.94 15.61 -27.87
C THR A 2 13.37 15.82 -26.42
N TRP A 3 13.91 17.00 -26.08
CA TRP A 3 14.36 17.37 -24.72
C TRP A 3 13.30 17.12 -23.64
N PHE A 4 12.03 17.10 -23.99
CA PHE A 4 10.91 16.80 -23.09
C PHE A 4 11.00 15.39 -22.47
N GLY A 5 11.34 14.37 -23.23
CA GLY A 5 11.35 12.99 -22.71
C GLY A 5 12.43 12.68 -21.64
N VAL A 6 13.51 13.46 -21.55
CA VAL A 6 14.59 13.25 -20.56
C VAL A 6 14.21 13.85 -19.20
N TRP A 7 13.41 14.92 -19.17
CA TRP A 7 13.02 15.62 -17.95
C TRP A 7 11.67 15.17 -17.38
N ASP A 8 10.90 14.35 -18.12
CA ASP A 8 9.60 13.86 -17.69
C ASP A 8 9.62 13.20 -16.30
N PRO A 9 10.58 12.30 -15.97
CA PRO A 9 10.65 11.71 -14.65
C PRO A 9 10.89 12.74 -13.53
N VAL A 10 11.63 13.80 -13.82
CA VAL A 10 11.91 14.86 -12.83
C VAL A 10 10.63 15.63 -12.53
N TRP A 11 9.89 16.06 -13.57
CA TRP A 11 8.66 16.82 -13.40
C TRP A 11 7.58 15.99 -12.70
N VAL A 12 7.38 14.74 -13.12
CA VAL A 12 6.40 13.84 -12.51
C VAL A 12 6.83 13.48 -11.08
N GLY A 13 8.13 13.34 -10.82
CA GLY A 13 8.68 13.15 -9.47
C GLY A 13 8.43 14.36 -8.56
N LEU A 14 8.57 15.58 -9.06
CA LEU A 14 8.24 16.80 -8.30
C LEU A 14 6.74 16.84 -7.93
N VAL A 15 5.88 16.47 -8.86
CA VAL A 15 4.45 16.29 -8.57
C VAL A 15 4.26 15.20 -7.51
N GLY A 16 5.02 14.11 -7.59
CA GLY A 16 5.03 13.04 -6.61
C GLY A 16 5.38 13.50 -5.19
N LEU A 17 6.30 14.49 -5.02
CA LEU A 17 6.58 15.09 -3.71
C LEU A 17 5.32 15.75 -3.10
N LEU A 18 4.58 16.50 -3.91
CA LEU A 18 3.34 17.15 -3.45
C LEU A 18 2.27 16.13 -3.06
N PHE A 19 2.09 15.10 -3.89
CA PHE A 19 1.19 13.99 -3.57
C PHE A 19 1.64 13.24 -2.32
N GLY A 20 2.94 13.00 -2.12
CA GLY A 20 3.48 12.36 -0.93
C GLY A 20 3.19 13.14 0.36
N SER A 21 3.28 14.48 0.29
CA SER A 21 2.89 15.34 1.41
C SER A 21 1.38 15.21 1.73
N PHE A 22 0.53 15.15 0.71
CA PHE A 22 -0.90 14.87 0.88
C PHE A 22 -1.16 13.45 1.40
N LEU A 23 -0.43 12.44 0.95
CA LEU A 23 -0.56 11.08 1.46
C LEU A 23 -0.29 10.99 2.95
N ASN A 24 0.65 11.75 3.49
CA ASN A 24 0.86 11.83 4.94
C ASN A 24 -0.40 12.29 5.68
N VAL A 25 -1.19 13.21 5.08
CA VAL A 25 -2.47 13.65 5.64
C VAL A 25 -3.50 12.51 5.57
N VAL A 26 -3.61 11.82 4.43
CA VAL A 26 -4.53 10.69 4.25
C VAL A 26 -4.21 9.58 5.24
N ILE A 27 -2.95 9.14 5.33
CA ILE A 27 -2.49 8.06 6.22
C ILE A 27 -2.85 8.37 7.68
N TYR A 28 -2.71 9.61 8.10
CA TYR A 28 -2.98 10.00 9.49
C TYR A 28 -4.48 10.23 9.78
N ARG A 29 -5.21 10.81 8.83
CA ARG A 29 -6.59 11.28 9.09
C ARG A 29 -7.65 10.25 8.71
N LEU A 30 -7.47 9.51 7.64
CA LEU A 30 -8.49 8.58 7.16
C LEU A 30 -8.90 7.55 8.21
N PRO A 31 -7.97 6.85 8.91
CA PRO A 31 -8.36 5.92 9.97
C PRO A 31 -9.14 6.60 11.09
N LYS A 32 -8.73 7.79 11.53
CA LYS A 32 -9.41 8.56 12.58
C LYS A 32 -10.81 9.05 12.17
N MET A 33 -10.99 9.36 10.89
CA MET A 33 -12.31 9.70 10.35
C MET A 33 -13.23 8.49 10.37
N MET A 34 -12.72 7.31 10.03
CA MET A 34 -13.46 6.05 10.08
C MET A 34 -13.83 5.69 11.52
N GLU A 35 -12.89 5.74 12.45
CA GLU A 35 -13.15 5.51 13.88
C GLU A 35 -14.25 6.43 14.40
N ALA A 36 -14.14 7.74 14.13
CA ALA A 36 -15.14 8.71 14.54
C ALA A 36 -16.51 8.51 13.87
N GLN A 37 -16.55 7.90 12.70
CA GLN A 37 -17.81 7.52 12.05
C GLN A 37 -18.40 6.29 12.71
N TRP A 38 -17.63 5.25 12.96
CA TRP A 38 -18.08 4.04 13.68
C TRP A 38 -18.62 4.37 15.07
N ASP A 39 -17.96 5.25 15.80
CA ASP A 39 -18.43 5.71 17.12
C ASP A 39 -19.81 6.38 17.03
N ARG A 40 -20.02 7.20 15.99
CA ARG A 40 -21.34 7.84 15.74
C ARG A 40 -22.41 6.82 15.39
N ASP A 41 -22.09 5.92 14.48
CA ASP A 41 -23.02 4.87 14.03
C ASP A 41 -23.41 3.95 15.21
N CYS A 42 -22.45 3.59 16.05
CA CYS A 42 -22.71 2.83 17.27
C CYS A 42 -23.60 3.61 18.27
N ALA A 43 -23.33 4.91 18.48
CA ALA A 43 -24.12 5.75 19.38
C ALA A 43 -25.58 5.88 18.89
N GLU A 44 -25.76 6.07 17.57
CA GLU A 44 -27.09 6.13 16.95
C GLU A 44 -27.86 4.82 17.13
N HIS A 45 -27.22 3.66 16.90
CA HIS A 45 -27.83 2.35 17.10
C HIS A 45 -28.21 2.08 18.57
N LEU A 46 -27.47 2.65 19.51
CA LEU A 46 -27.77 2.55 20.95
C LEU A 46 -28.79 3.59 21.45
N GLY A 47 -29.35 4.42 20.56
CA GLY A 47 -30.28 5.49 20.91
C GLY A 47 -29.66 6.58 21.79
N GLN A 48 -28.34 6.69 21.81
CA GLN A 48 -27.61 7.74 22.52
C GLN A 48 -27.53 8.97 21.63
N THR A 49 -27.90 10.11 22.18
CA THR A 49 -27.65 11.38 21.47
C THR A 49 -26.15 11.54 21.28
N PRO A 50 -25.65 11.73 20.03
CA PRO A 50 -24.22 11.94 19.81
C PRO A 50 -23.75 13.10 20.69
N ALA A 51 -22.71 12.88 21.46
CA ALA A 51 -22.09 13.94 22.25
C ALA A 51 -21.76 15.09 21.29
N THR A 52 -22.23 16.28 21.67
CA THR A 52 -22.09 17.60 21.04
C THR A 52 -21.28 17.61 19.75
N GLN A 53 -21.81 18.20 18.67
CA GLN A 53 -21.19 18.33 17.34
C GLN A 53 -19.68 18.53 17.45
N ALA A 54 -18.94 17.44 17.35
CA ALA A 54 -17.48 17.52 17.29
C ALA A 54 -17.08 18.39 16.07
N PRO A 55 -16.08 19.26 16.21
CA PRO A 55 -15.66 20.12 15.10
C PRO A 55 -15.35 19.25 13.88
N THR A 56 -15.76 19.73 12.70
CA THR A 56 -15.58 19.01 11.44
C THR A 56 -14.11 18.57 11.27
N PHE A 57 -13.92 17.25 11.25
CA PHE A 57 -12.61 16.64 11.02
C PHE A 57 -12.67 15.86 9.73
N ASN A 58 -11.92 16.33 8.72
CA ASN A 58 -11.82 15.70 7.40
C ASN A 58 -10.40 15.87 6.82
N LEU A 59 -10.18 15.46 5.57
CA LEU A 59 -8.87 15.59 4.93
C LEU A 59 -8.40 17.05 4.75
N MET A 60 -9.32 18.02 4.72
CA MET A 60 -9.01 19.45 4.52
C MET A 60 -9.00 20.25 5.81
N VAL A 61 -9.85 19.90 6.76
CA VAL A 61 -10.08 20.64 8.01
C VAL A 61 -9.81 19.74 9.21
N PRO A 62 -9.09 20.23 10.22
CA PRO A 62 -8.34 21.49 10.34
C PRO A 62 -7.09 21.55 9.45
N ARG A 63 -6.46 22.71 9.28
CA ARG A 63 -5.18 22.86 8.59
C ARG A 63 -4.09 22.02 9.28
N SER A 64 -3.03 21.69 8.54
CA SER A 64 -1.87 20.97 9.07
C SER A 64 -1.27 21.73 10.27
N ARG A 65 -1.06 21.02 11.38
CA ARG A 65 -0.61 21.59 12.64
C ARG A 65 0.38 20.66 13.35
N CYS A 66 1.24 21.25 14.16
CA CYS A 66 2.11 20.49 15.04
C CYS A 66 1.26 19.76 16.09
N GLN A 67 1.47 18.46 16.24
CA GLN A 67 0.70 17.64 17.19
C GLN A 67 1.05 17.93 18.64
N ALA A 68 2.26 18.49 18.92
CA ALA A 68 2.72 18.76 20.27
C ALA A 68 2.25 20.13 20.78
N CYS A 69 2.26 21.18 19.94
CA CYS A 69 1.95 22.55 20.41
C CYS A 69 0.75 23.21 19.71
N GLY A 70 0.13 22.52 18.73
CA GLY A 70 -1.01 23.08 17.99
C GLY A 70 -0.66 24.17 16.98
N HIS A 71 0.63 24.56 16.83
CA HIS A 71 1.07 25.53 15.84
C HIS A 71 0.60 25.15 14.43
N THR A 72 -0.16 26.02 13.76
CA THR A 72 -0.64 25.80 12.40
C THR A 72 0.49 26.05 11.42
N LEU A 73 0.80 25.06 10.58
CA LEU A 73 1.87 25.17 9.61
C LEU A 73 1.55 26.23 8.54
N SER A 74 2.51 27.10 8.29
CA SER A 74 2.49 28.02 7.16
C SER A 74 2.77 27.25 5.87
N TRP A 75 2.39 27.79 4.70
CA TRP A 75 2.57 27.10 3.42
C TRP A 75 4.03 26.68 3.14
N TYR A 76 5.02 27.53 3.51
CA TYR A 76 6.45 27.24 3.34
C TYR A 76 6.97 26.18 4.33
N GLU A 77 6.30 26.00 5.47
CA GLU A 77 6.61 24.93 6.43
C GLU A 77 6.06 23.56 5.98
N ASN A 78 5.25 23.56 4.94
CA ASN A 78 4.63 22.37 4.36
C ASN A 78 5.20 22.03 2.96
N ILE A 79 6.30 22.70 2.53
CA ILE A 79 6.99 22.34 1.28
C ILE A 79 7.66 20.96 1.49
N PRO A 80 7.30 19.94 0.67
CA PRO A 80 7.80 18.59 0.86
C PRO A 80 9.31 18.53 0.93
N VAL A 81 9.85 17.74 1.85
CA VAL A 81 11.28 17.50 2.10
C VAL A 81 12.06 18.76 2.45
N LEU A 82 11.89 19.85 1.67
CA LEU A 82 12.66 21.08 1.85
C LEU A 82 12.42 21.74 3.21
N SER A 83 11.16 21.80 3.66
CA SER A 83 10.83 22.36 4.98
C SER A 83 11.41 21.52 6.11
N TYR A 84 11.39 20.20 5.97
CA TYR A 84 11.99 19.28 6.95
C TYR A 84 13.50 19.50 7.08
N VAL A 85 14.22 19.61 5.96
CA VAL A 85 15.67 19.86 5.95
C VAL A 85 15.98 21.25 6.49
N ALA A 86 15.28 22.30 6.04
CA ALA A 86 15.47 23.66 6.50
C ALA A 86 15.23 23.84 8.02
N LEU A 87 14.23 23.15 8.56
CA LEU A 87 13.89 23.16 9.98
C LEU A 87 14.67 22.10 10.80
N ARG A 88 15.59 21.36 10.15
CA ARG A 88 16.38 20.29 10.77
C ARG A 88 15.52 19.26 11.50
N GLY A 89 14.39 18.89 10.89
CA GLY A 89 13.45 17.91 11.44
C GLY A 89 12.75 18.35 12.72
N ARG A 90 12.58 19.65 12.97
CA ARG A 90 11.96 20.18 14.20
C ARG A 90 10.86 21.19 13.93
N CYS A 91 9.84 21.21 14.78
CA CYS A 91 8.81 22.22 14.73
C CYS A 91 9.41 23.63 14.90
N LYS A 92 8.96 24.58 14.08
CA LYS A 92 9.43 25.97 14.14
C LYS A 92 9.12 26.63 15.49
N ALA A 93 7.94 26.36 16.08
CA ALA A 93 7.47 26.97 17.32
C ALA A 93 8.06 26.27 18.56
N CYS A 94 7.78 24.98 18.75
CA CYS A 94 8.14 24.27 20.01
C CYS A 94 9.42 23.44 19.93
N LYS A 95 10.07 23.38 18.77
CA LYS A 95 11.31 22.62 18.51
C LYS A 95 11.20 21.10 18.72
N THR A 96 10.01 20.57 18.95
CA THR A 96 9.78 19.12 19.04
C THR A 96 10.19 18.46 17.73
N ALA A 97 10.84 17.28 17.81
CA ALA A 97 11.28 16.52 16.65
C ALA A 97 10.08 16.05 15.81
N ILE A 98 10.17 16.22 14.49
CA ILE A 98 9.21 15.71 13.50
C ILE A 98 9.74 14.36 13.02
N SER A 99 8.86 13.36 12.94
CA SER A 99 9.24 12.01 12.49
C SER A 99 9.85 12.04 11.08
N PRO A 100 10.96 11.33 10.83
CA PRO A 100 11.55 11.20 9.50
C PRO A 100 10.65 10.44 8.52
N ARG A 101 9.63 9.78 9.00
CA ARG A 101 8.63 9.09 8.18
C ARG A 101 7.96 10.03 7.18
N TYR A 102 7.69 11.29 7.56
CA TYR A 102 7.05 12.26 6.69
C TYR A 102 7.84 12.51 5.40
N PRO A 103 9.10 12.96 5.46
CA PRO A 103 9.89 13.14 4.25
C PRO A 103 10.21 11.83 3.54
N LEU A 104 10.29 10.69 4.22
CA LEU A 104 10.48 9.39 3.58
C LEU A 104 9.29 9.01 2.67
N ILE A 105 8.06 9.23 3.10
CA ILE A 105 6.86 8.99 2.28
C ILE A 105 6.85 9.94 1.07
N GLU A 106 7.23 11.21 1.25
CA GLU A 106 7.32 12.18 0.18
C GLU A 106 8.35 11.76 -0.88
N ILE A 107 9.55 11.36 -0.46
CA ILE A 107 10.62 10.89 -1.35
C ILE A 107 10.24 9.57 -2.03
N ALA A 108 9.64 8.63 -1.29
CA ALA A 108 9.19 7.36 -1.86
C ALA A 108 8.14 7.58 -2.95
N THR A 109 7.16 8.46 -2.70
CA THR A 109 6.12 8.82 -3.68
C THR A 109 6.73 9.48 -4.91
N ALA A 110 7.68 10.41 -4.70
CA ALA A 110 8.40 11.07 -5.80
C ALA A 110 9.18 10.06 -6.65
N GLY A 111 9.89 9.14 -6.02
CA GLY A 111 10.65 8.08 -6.72
C GLY A 111 9.75 7.14 -7.52
N LEU A 112 8.61 6.72 -6.95
CA LEU A 112 7.62 5.89 -7.63
C LEU A 112 7.01 6.62 -8.84
N PHE A 113 6.67 7.89 -8.69
CA PHE A 113 6.13 8.72 -9.77
C PHE A 113 7.15 8.94 -10.90
N ALA A 114 8.40 9.23 -10.53
CA ALA A 114 9.49 9.36 -11.50
C ALA A 114 9.73 8.04 -12.27
N LEU A 115 9.68 6.91 -11.58
CA LEU A 115 9.78 5.57 -12.17
C LEU A 115 8.63 5.28 -13.13
N CYS A 116 7.40 5.69 -12.79
CA CYS A 116 6.24 5.57 -13.68
C CYS A 116 6.46 6.39 -14.96
N ALA A 117 6.91 7.64 -14.83
CA ALA A 117 7.19 8.50 -15.98
C ALA A 117 8.34 7.98 -16.84
N GLN A 118 9.38 7.43 -16.23
CA GLN A 118 10.50 6.82 -16.94
C GLN A 118 10.05 5.60 -17.76
N ARG A 119 9.07 4.83 -17.27
CA ARG A 119 8.64 3.58 -17.89
C ARG A 119 7.59 3.80 -18.99
N TRP A 120 6.65 4.72 -18.78
CA TRP A 120 5.49 4.94 -19.67
C TRP A 120 5.45 6.34 -20.31
N GLY A 121 6.46 7.20 -20.05
CA GLY A 121 6.47 8.59 -20.52
C GLY A 121 5.34 9.42 -19.89
N ILE A 122 4.97 10.54 -20.50
CA ILE A 122 3.77 11.31 -20.13
C ILE A 122 2.58 10.73 -20.87
N SER A 123 1.80 9.91 -20.17
CA SER A 123 0.67 9.17 -20.74
C SER A 123 -0.42 8.90 -19.68
N PHE A 124 -1.60 8.45 -20.10
CA PHE A 124 -2.63 7.99 -19.19
C PHE A 124 -2.20 6.75 -18.40
N SER A 125 -1.33 5.90 -18.97
CA SER A 125 -0.71 4.79 -18.24
C SER A 125 0.11 5.31 -17.05
N THR A 126 0.92 6.34 -17.23
CA THR A 126 1.68 6.96 -16.14
C THR A 126 0.77 7.48 -15.05
N LEU A 127 -0.32 8.17 -15.41
CA LEU A 127 -1.29 8.66 -14.43
C LEU A 127 -1.93 7.51 -13.63
N ALA A 128 -2.34 6.45 -14.32
CA ALA A 128 -2.94 5.27 -13.70
C ALA A 128 -1.96 4.59 -12.72
N TRP A 129 -0.71 4.35 -13.14
CA TRP A 129 0.31 3.73 -12.30
C TRP A 129 0.79 4.63 -11.15
N CYS A 130 0.80 5.96 -11.31
CA CYS A 130 1.02 6.89 -10.21
C CYS A 130 -0.11 6.81 -9.17
N GLY A 131 -1.37 6.76 -9.62
CA GLY A 131 -2.52 6.55 -8.75
C GLY A 131 -2.46 5.23 -8.01
N PHE A 132 -2.12 4.14 -8.71
CA PHE A 132 -1.87 2.83 -8.11
C PHE A 132 -0.80 2.91 -7.01
N ALA A 133 0.37 3.46 -7.35
CA ALA A 133 1.50 3.53 -6.42
C ALA A 133 1.19 4.37 -5.17
N ALA A 134 0.54 5.53 -5.35
CA ALA A 134 0.15 6.40 -4.24
C ALA A 134 -0.86 5.72 -3.31
N THR A 135 -1.90 5.09 -3.88
CA THR A 135 -2.92 4.39 -3.09
C THR A 135 -2.35 3.18 -2.37
N LEU A 136 -1.52 2.40 -3.05
CA LEU A 136 -0.88 1.22 -2.46
C LEU A 136 0.05 1.59 -1.31
N LEU A 137 0.82 2.69 -1.45
CA LEU A 137 1.67 3.22 -0.38
C LEU A 137 0.84 3.68 0.82
N ALA A 138 -0.26 4.40 0.57
CA ALA A 138 -1.16 4.82 1.65
C ALA A 138 -1.75 3.62 2.40
N LEU A 139 -2.27 2.61 1.68
CA LEU A 139 -2.81 1.37 2.27
C LEU A 139 -1.77 0.63 3.10
N ALA A 140 -0.54 0.47 2.59
CA ALA A 140 0.54 -0.17 3.32
C ALA A 140 0.87 0.55 4.64
N MET A 141 0.88 1.88 4.61
CA MET A 141 1.20 2.68 5.80
C MET A 141 0.05 2.75 6.80
N ILE A 142 -1.19 2.79 6.33
CA ILE A 142 -2.39 2.75 7.19
C ILE A 142 -2.47 1.39 7.89
N ASP A 143 -2.32 0.30 7.14
CA ASP A 143 -2.38 -1.05 7.71
C ASP A 143 -1.22 -1.30 8.68
N TRP A 144 -0.03 -0.80 8.36
CA TRP A 144 1.10 -0.84 9.30
C TRP A 144 0.80 -0.13 10.62
N ASP A 145 0.05 0.97 10.62
CA ASP A 145 -0.24 1.76 11.82
C ASP A 145 -1.45 1.23 12.60
N THR A 146 -2.51 0.86 11.89
CA THR A 146 -3.85 0.64 12.46
C THR A 146 -4.40 -0.75 12.23
N THR A 147 -3.74 -1.59 11.42
CA THR A 147 -4.26 -2.89 10.96
C THR A 147 -5.60 -2.78 10.21
N LEU A 148 -5.84 -1.62 9.59
CA LEU A 148 -7.03 -1.34 8.80
C LEU A 148 -6.65 -1.13 7.33
N LEU A 149 -7.44 -1.71 6.44
CA LEU A 149 -7.39 -1.46 4.99
C LEU A 149 -8.72 -0.82 4.58
N PRO A 150 -8.78 0.53 4.48
CA PRO A 150 -10.00 1.26 4.19
C PRO A 150 -10.61 0.89 2.84
N ASP A 151 -11.92 0.65 2.82
CA ASP A 151 -12.69 0.42 1.59
C ASP A 151 -12.67 1.63 0.65
N ASP A 152 -12.59 2.82 1.23
CA ASP A 152 -12.46 4.10 0.50
C ASP A 152 -11.19 4.18 -0.37
N LEU A 153 -10.21 3.31 -0.13
CA LEU A 153 -8.98 3.20 -0.93
C LEU A 153 -8.92 1.89 -1.71
N THR A 154 -9.27 0.75 -1.09
CA THR A 154 -9.14 -0.57 -1.71
C THR A 154 -10.12 -0.76 -2.88
N LEU A 155 -11.39 -0.34 -2.72
CA LEU A 155 -12.39 -0.50 -3.78
C LEU A 155 -12.13 0.45 -4.97
N PRO A 156 -11.84 1.75 -4.78
CA PRO A 156 -11.42 2.60 -5.89
C PRO A 156 -10.17 2.08 -6.59
N LEU A 157 -9.20 1.52 -5.87
CA LEU A 157 -8.00 0.92 -6.45
C LEU A 157 -8.35 -0.27 -7.35
N LEU A 158 -9.27 -1.14 -6.91
CA LEU A 158 -9.75 -2.28 -7.70
C LEU A 158 -10.43 -1.81 -8.99
N TRP A 159 -11.38 -0.87 -8.88
CA TRP A 159 -12.10 -0.34 -10.04
C TRP A 159 -11.18 0.40 -10.99
N ALA A 160 -10.22 1.17 -10.47
CA ALA A 160 -9.21 1.85 -11.29
C ALA A 160 -8.38 0.84 -12.11
N GLY A 161 -8.04 -0.33 -11.54
CA GLY A 161 -7.35 -1.41 -12.25
C GLY A 161 -8.18 -1.97 -13.41
N LEU A 162 -9.46 -2.25 -13.18
CA LEU A 162 -10.36 -2.72 -14.23
C LEU A 162 -10.57 -1.68 -15.34
N ILE A 163 -10.73 -0.41 -14.98
CA ILE A 163 -10.85 0.70 -15.94
C ILE A 163 -9.55 0.85 -16.74
N ALA A 164 -8.40 0.81 -16.08
CA ALA A 164 -7.11 0.91 -16.74
C ALA A 164 -6.86 -0.25 -17.72
N ALA A 165 -7.29 -1.46 -17.37
CA ALA A 165 -7.26 -2.61 -18.26
C ALA A 165 -8.20 -2.44 -19.46
N ALA A 166 -9.43 -1.98 -19.23
CA ALA A 166 -10.41 -1.72 -20.30
C ALA A 166 -9.95 -0.62 -21.25
N ALA A 167 -9.26 0.41 -20.73
CA ALA A 167 -8.72 1.52 -21.52
C ALA A 167 -7.38 1.21 -22.20
N GLY A 168 -6.79 0.03 -21.96
CA GLY A 168 -5.47 -0.35 -22.49
C GLY A 168 -4.31 0.42 -21.87
N TRP A 169 -4.47 0.94 -20.64
CA TRP A 169 -3.41 1.64 -19.90
C TRP A 169 -2.51 0.70 -19.11
N THR A 170 -2.94 -0.54 -18.94
CA THR A 170 -2.12 -1.65 -18.41
C THR A 170 -1.78 -2.63 -19.53
N GLN A 171 -0.84 -3.54 -19.28
CA GLN A 171 -0.49 -4.62 -20.22
C GLN A 171 -1.44 -5.83 -20.11
N VAL A 172 -2.43 -5.74 -19.24
CA VAL A 172 -3.39 -6.81 -18.95
C VAL A 172 -4.71 -6.50 -19.64
N ASP A 173 -5.28 -7.45 -20.36
CA ASP A 173 -6.60 -7.33 -20.96
C ASP A 173 -7.70 -7.38 -19.86
N LEU A 174 -8.84 -6.77 -20.16
CA LEU A 174 -9.95 -6.66 -19.21
C LEU A 174 -10.42 -8.02 -18.67
N ARG A 175 -10.45 -9.05 -19.51
CA ARG A 175 -10.87 -10.40 -19.10
C ARG A 175 -9.93 -10.99 -18.06
N THR A 176 -8.62 -10.88 -18.31
CA THR A 176 -7.57 -11.34 -17.37
C THR A 176 -7.56 -10.53 -16.08
N ALA A 177 -7.79 -9.20 -16.15
CA ALA A 177 -7.95 -8.34 -15.01
C ALA A 177 -9.19 -8.69 -14.17
N LEU A 178 -10.34 -8.93 -14.82
CA LEU A 178 -11.56 -9.31 -14.13
C LEU A 178 -11.43 -10.64 -13.39
N TRP A 179 -10.89 -11.68 -14.08
CA TRP A 179 -10.64 -12.96 -13.43
C TRP A 179 -9.55 -12.86 -12.36
N GLY A 180 -8.60 -11.95 -12.52
CA GLY A 180 -7.63 -11.62 -11.49
C GLY A 180 -8.28 -11.07 -10.23
N ALA A 181 -9.19 -10.12 -10.37
CA ALA A 181 -9.95 -9.57 -9.24
C ALA A 181 -10.79 -10.65 -8.52
N VAL A 182 -11.54 -11.45 -9.29
CA VAL A 182 -12.37 -12.54 -8.75
C VAL A 182 -11.52 -13.60 -8.05
N ALA A 183 -10.47 -14.09 -8.70
CA ALA A 183 -9.59 -15.11 -8.15
C ALA A 183 -8.83 -14.59 -6.92
N GLY A 184 -8.37 -13.33 -6.95
CA GLY A 184 -7.70 -12.69 -5.82
C GLY A 184 -8.59 -12.66 -4.59
N TYR A 185 -9.83 -12.18 -4.73
CA TYR A 185 -10.78 -12.16 -3.61
C TYR A 185 -11.12 -13.56 -3.11
N LEU A 186 -11.57 -14.44 -4.00
CA LEU A 186 -12.10 -15.75 -3.64
C LEU A 186 -11.03 -16.68 -3.06
N SER A 187 -9.79 -16.61 -3.52
CA SER A 187 -8.71 -17.46 -2.99
C SER A 187 -8.44 -17.22 -1.51
N LEU A 188 -8.26 -15.95 -1.11
CA LEU A 188 -8.05 -15.61 0.30
C LEU A 188 -9.32 -15.80 1.14
N TRP A 189 -10.50 -15.52 0.57
CA TRP A 189 -11.78 -15.77 1.23
C TRP A 189 -11.98 -17.24 1.53
N LEU A 190 -11.67 -18.16 0.60
CA LEU A 190 -11.75 -19.60 0.80
C LEU A 190 -10.74 -20.08 1.86
N ILE A 191 -9.51 -19.56 1.83
CA ILE A 191 -8.49 -19.88 2.83
C ILE A 191 -8.95 -19.43 4.22
N TYR A 192 -9.49 -18.21 4.34
CA TYR A 192 -10.01 -17.66 5.59
C TYR A 192 -11.13 -18.54 6.18
N TRP A 193 -12.15 -18.88 5.37
CA TRP A 193 -13.25 -19.71 5.83
C TRP A 193 -12.80 -21.13 6.15
N GLY A 194 -11.92 -21.72 5.36
CA GLY A 194 -11.31 -23.02 5.66
C GLY A 194 -10.60 -23.01 7.01
N PHE A 195 -9.77 -22.00 7.27
CA PHE A 195 -9.08 -21.83 8.54
C PHE A 195 -10.05 -21.59 9.71
N LYS A 196 -11.03 -20.72 9.54
CA LYS A 196 -12.04 -20.40 10.57
C LYS A 196 -12.89 -21.61 10.94
N LEU A 197 -13.30 -22.43 9.96
CA LEU A 197 -14.07 -23.65 10.19
C LEU A 197 -13.24 -24.73 10.92
N LEU A 198 -11.94 -24.82 10.64
CA LEU A 198 -11.07 -25.81 11.26
C LEU A 198 -10.59 -25.41 12.65
N THR A 199 -10.33 -24.12 12.89
CA THR A 199 -9.68 -23.64 14.12
C THR A 199 -10.60 -22.83 15.04
N GLY A 200 -11.74 -22.34 14.54
CA GLY A 200 -12.62 -21.40 15.22
C GLY A 200 -12.04 -19.98 15.37
N LYS A 201 -10.86 -19.70 14.79
CA LYS A 201 -10.18 -18.42 14.93
C LYS A 201 -10.19 -17.63 13.61
N GLU A 202 -10.17 -16.32 13.72
CA GLU A 202 -10.00 -15.43 12.57
C GLU A 202 -8.51 -15.23 12.31
N GLY A 203 -8.03 -15.65 11.13
CA GLY A 203 -6.60 -15.62 10.79
C GLY A 203 -6.17 -14.41 9.95
N MET A 204 -7.13 -13.65 9.37
CA MET A 204 -6.83 -12.57 8.41
C MET A 204 -8.00 -11.59 8.36
N GLY A 205 -7.74 -10.32 8.02
CA GLY A 205 -8.76 -9.29 7.82
C GLY A 205 -9.42 -9.37 6.44
N TYR A 206 -10.69 -8.95 6.35
CA TYR A 206 -11.40 -8.86 5.06
C TYR A 206 -10.77 -7.83 4.09
N GLY A 207 -10.03 -6.87 4.62
CA GLY A 207 -9.32 -5.87 3.82
C GLY A 207 -8.24 -6.47 2.92
N ASP A 208 -7.55 -7.51 3.40
CA ASP A 208 -6.51 -8.21 2.63
C ASP A 208 -7.08 -8.86 1.36
N PHE A 209 -8.32 -9.40 1.42
CA PHE A 209 -8.98 -10.00 0.25
C PHE A 209 -9.24 -8.93 -0.82
N LYS A 210 -9.70 -7.74 -0.40
CA LYS A 210 -10.00 -6.62 -1.30
C LYS A 210 -8.72 -6.06 -1.91
N LEU A 211 -7.66 -5.92 -1.13
CA LEU A 211 -6.36 -5.49 -1.62
C LEU A 211 -5.79 -6.50 -2.63
N TYR A 212 -5.88 -7.79 -2.31
CA TYR A 212 -5.40 -8.84 -3.22
C TYR A 212 -6.23 -8.92 -4.50
N ALA A 213 -7.54 -8.70 -4.41
CA ALA A 213 -8.39 -8.54 -5.59
C ALA A 213 -7.99 -7.33 -6.44
N ALA A 214 -7.68 -6.20 -5.80
CA ALA A 214 -7.17 -5.02 -6.50
C ALA A 214 -5.84 -5.32 -7.22
N LEU A 215 -4.90 -6.00 -6.58
CA LEU A 215 -3.66 -6.44 -7.24
C LEU A 215 -3.95 -7.37 -8.44
N GLY A 216 -4.93 -8.27 -8.30
CA GLY A 216 -5.39 -9.11 -9.42
C GLY A 216 -5.99 -8.30 -10.58
N ALA A 217 -6.70 -7.21 -10.29
CA ALA A 217 -7.23 -6.31 -11.33
C ALA A 217 -6.11 -5.58 -12.10
N TRP A 218 -5.01 -5.21 -11.43
CA TRP A 218 -3.89 -4.50 -12.06
C TRP A 218 -2.91 -5.39 -12.80
N PHE A 219 -2.67 -6.61 -12.31
CA PHE A 219 -1.62 -7.51 -12.83
C PHE A 219 -2.17 -8.79 -13.47
N GLY A 220 -3.49 -9.03 -13.38
CA GLY A 220 -4.12 -10.24 -13.86
C GLY A 220 -3.95 -11.44 -12.91
N TRP A 221 -4.73 -12.51 -13.16
CA TRP A 221 -4.71 -13.72 -12.33
C TRP A 221 -3.36 -14.47 -12.29
N PRO A 222 -2.50 -14.47 -13.36
CA PRO A 222 -1.22 -15.17 -13.29
C PRO A 222 -0.24 -14.56 -12.28
N ALA A 223 -0.38 -13.25 -12.00
CA ALA A 223 0.47 -12.55 -11.03
C ALA A 223 0.11 -12.84 -9.57
N LEU A 224 -1.08 -13.38 -9.31
CA LEU A 224 -1.55 -13.61 -7.94
C LEU A 224 -0.66 -14.57 -7.17
N LEU A 225 -0.32 -15.71 -7.76
CA LEU A 225 0.50 -16.72 -7.09
C LEU A 225 1.89 -16.17 -6.68
N PRO A 226 2.69 -15.53 -7.56
CA PRO A 226 3.95 -14.93 -7.13
C PRO A 226 3.77 -13.83 -6.08
N ILE A 227 2.75 -12.99 -6.18
CA ILE A 227 2.49 -11.93 -5.20
C ILE A 227 2.22 -12.53 -3.82
N ILE A 228 1.32 -13.51 -3.69
CA ILE A 228 0.98 -14.09 -2.39
C ILE A 228 2.16 -14.86 -1.77
N LEU A 229 2.94 -15.57 -2.56
CA LEU A 229 4.10 -16.30 -2.07
C LEU A 229 5.20 -15.35 -1.57
N ILE A 230 5.52 -14.30 -2.33
CA ILE A 230 6.51 -13.30 -1.93
C ILE A 230 6.07 -12.59 -0.65
N SER A 231 4.82 -12.13 -0.60
CA SER A 231 4.28 -11.46 0.59
C SER A 231 4.27 -12.36 1.82
N SER A 232 3.92 -13.64 1.65
CA SER A 232 3.91 -14.62 2.74
C SER A 232 5.31 -14.93 3.26
N VAL A 233 6.29 -15.09 2.37
CA VAL A 233 7.70 -15.33 2.76
C VAL A 233 8.27 -14.12 3.49
N ILE A 234 8.10 -12.91 2.96
CA ILE A 234 8.59 -11.68 3.59
C ILE A 234 7.88 -11.47 4.93
N GLY A 235 6.56 -11.65 4.96
CA GLY A 235 5.76 -11.52 6.18
C GLY A 235 6.19 -12.52 7.26
N ALA A 236 6.46 -13.77 6.88
CA ALA A 236 6.94 -14.79 7.80
C ALA A 236 8.34 -14.44 8.36
N VAL A 237 9.28 -14.02 7.50
CA VAL A 237 10.65 -13.63 7.93
C VAL A 237 10.60 -12.45 8.90
N ILE A 238 9.85 -11.39 8.54
CA ILE A 238 9.72 -10.20 9.39
C ILE A 238 8.97 -10.55 10.68
N GLY A 239 7.91 -11.36 10.59
CA GLY A 239 7.16 -11.80 11.75
C GLY A 239 7.99 -12.59 12.75
N ILE A 240 8.80 -13.51 12.27
CA ILE A 240 9.75 -14.27 13.09
C ILE A 240 10.77 -13.32 13.72
N ALA A 241 11.35 -12.40 12.95
CA ALA A 241 12.32 -11.42 13.45
C ALA A 241 11.73 -10.53 14.56
N LEU A 242 10.52 -10.02 14.36
CA LEU A 242 9.81 -9.22 15.36
C LEU A 242 9.48 -10.02 16.63
N LYS A 243 9.14 -11.30 16.50
CA LYS A 243 8.90 -12.18 17.64
C LYS A 243 10.16 -12.34 18.52
N PHE A 244 11.32 -12.51 17.91
CA PHE A 244 12.59 -12.62 18.64
C PHE A 244 13.08 -11.30 19.22
N SER A 245 12.74 -10.16 18.62
CA SER A 245 13.14 -8.82 19.09
C SER A 245 12.17 -8.20 20.10
N SER A 246 11.16 -8.94 20.58
CA SER A 246 10.09 -8.42 21.46
C SER A 246 9.32 -7.23 20.87
N GLY A 247 9.39 -7.06 19.55
CA GLY A 247 8.76 -5.96 18.81
C GLY A 247 7.32 -6.23 18.37
N LEU A 248 6.72 -7.35 18.79
CA LEU A 248 5.31 -7.65 18.51
C LEU A 248 4.41 -6.70 19.29
N ARG A 249 3.34 -6.23 18.65
CA ARG A 249 2.28 -5.47 19.30
C ARG A 249 1.55 -6.31 20.34
N GLU A 250 0.87 -5.65 21.25
CA GLU A 250 -0.07 -6.32 22.18
C GLU A 250 -1.05 -7.19 21.37
N GLY A 251 -1.11 -8.50 21.68
CA GLY A 251 -1.89 -9.48 20.91
C GLY A 251 -1.12 -10.28 19.86
N GLY A 252 0.15 -9.94 19.55
CA GLY A 252 1.00 -10.72 18.62
C GLY A 252 0.59 -10.65 17.14
N TYR A 253 -0.26 -9.69 16.78
CA TYR A 253 -0.79 -9.53 15.41
C TYR A 253 0.17 -8.71 14.54
N ILE A 254 0.39 -9.17 13.31
CA ILE A 254 1.21 -8.49 12.30
C ILE A 254 0.31 -8.19 11.11
N PRO A 255 0.24 -6.93 10.65
CA PRO A 255 -0.55 -6.58 9.47
C PRO A 255 0.04 -7.24 8.23
N PHE A 256 -0.82 -7.83 7.38
CA PHE A 256 -0.39 -8.52 6.17
C PHE A 256 -0.37 -7.61 4.94
N GLY A 257 -1.19 -6.57 4.92
CA GLY A 257 -1.30 -5.62 3.83
C GLY A 257 0.01 -4.97 3.38
N PRO A 258 0.93 -4.57 4.28
CA PRO A 258 2.23 -4.01 3.88
C PRO A 258 3.08 -4.98 3.05
N PHE A 259 2.99 -6.29 3.33
CA PHE A 259 3.72 -7.31 2.57
C PHE A 259 3.06 -7.56 1.21
N LEU A 260 1.72 -7.57 1.15
CA LEU A 260 0.98 -7.60 -0.11
C LEU A 260 1.30 -6.38 -0.96
N ALA A 261 1.33 -5.19 -0.36
CA ALA A 261 1.69 -3.96 -1.06
C ALA A 261 3.15 -4.00 -1.56
N GLY A 262 4.07 -4.48 -0.75
CA GLY A 262 5.47 -4.68 -1.14
C GLY A 262 5.61 -5.61 -2.35
N ALA A 263 4.90 -6.74 -2.36
CA ALA A 263 4.85 -7.65 -3.49
C ALA A 263 4.18 -7.01 -4.73
N GLY A 264 3.14 -6.19 -4.53
CA GLY A 264 2.52 -5.37 -5.58
C GLY A 264 3.49 -4.36 -6.20
N PHE A 265 4.29 -3.67 -5.39
CA PHE A 265 5.37 -2.80 -5.89
C PHE A 265 6.44 -3.60 -6.65
N ALA A 266 6.81 -4.77 -6.17
CA ALA A 266 7.74 -5.65 -6.87
C ALA A 266 7.18 -6.05 -8.25
N ALA A 267 5.89 -6.39 -8.33
CA ALA A 267 5.22 -6.70 -9.60
C ALA A 267 5.19 -5.47 -10.54
N MET A 268 4.95 -4.27 -10.01
CA MET A 268 4.99 -3.03 -10.79
C MET A 268 6.40 -2.73 -11.33
N ILE A 269 7.44 -2.92 -10.50
CA ILE A 269 8.81 -2.54 -10.84
C ILE A 269 9.46 -3.55 -11.78
N TRP A 270 9.34 -4.83 -11.51
CA TRP A 270 10.03 -5.86 -12.29
C TRP A 270 9.15 -6.58 -13.31
N GLY A 271 7.85 -6.43 -13.20
CA GLY A 271 6.85 -7.15 -13.99
C GLY A 271 6.50 -8.52 -13.39
N PRO A 272 5.24 -8.96 -13.53
CA PRO A 272 4.76 -10.23 -12.98
C PRO A 272 5.51 -11.45 -13.56
N ASP A 273 5.88 -11.41 -14.83
CA ASP A 273 6.57 -12.51 -15.52
C ASP A 273 7.95 -12.80 -14.91
N ARG A 274 8.69 -11.75 -14.55
CA ARG A 274 10.00 -11.91 -13.88
C ARG A 274 9.85 -12.49 -12.49
N LEU A 275 8.82 -12.06 -11.73
CA LEU A 275 8.55 -12.61 -10.41
C LEU A 275 8.20 -14.10 -10.51
N GLN A 276 7.41 -14.48 -11.51
CA GLN A 276 7.08 -15.87 -11.78
C GLN A 276 8.33 -16.69 -12.19
N ALA A 277 9.18 -16.14 -13.06
CA ALA A 277 10.43 -16.80 -13.47
C ALA A 277 11.39 -17.05 -12.30
N VAL A 278 11.52 -16.05 -11.40
CA VAL A 278 12.34 -16.20 -10.17
C VAL A 278 11.79 -17.32 -9.29
N LEU A 279 10.48 -17.37 -9.08
CA LEU A 279 9.85 -18.42 -8.27
C LEU A 279 10.02 -19.80 -8.89
N LEU A 280 9.79 -19.94 -10.20
CA LEU A 280 9.97 -21.21 -10.92
C LEU A 280 11.44 -21.66 -10.90
N GLY A 281 12.40 -20.74 -11.02
CA GLY A 281 13.82 -21.02 -10.87
C GLY A 281 14.19 -21.55 -9.48
N TRP A 282 13.56 -21.01 -8.43
CA TRP A 282 13.77 -21.48 -7.05
C TRP A 282 13.16 -22.86 -6.80
N ILE A 283 12.05 -23.18 -7.43
CA ILE A 283 11.38 -24.49 -7.31
C ILE A 283 12.04 -25.52 -8.24
N GLY A 284 12.35 -25.13 -9.48
CA GLY A 284 12.95 -25.99 -10.51
C GLY A 284 14.41 -26.38 -10.22
N GLY A 285 15.25 -25.44 -9.81
CA GLY A 285 16.66 -25.71 -9.48
C GLY A 285 16.87 -26.73 -8.36
N ARG A 286 15.92 -26.80 -7.40
CA ARG A 286 15.96 -27.84 -6.36
C ARG A 286 15.54 -29.24 -6.84
N SER A 287 14.75 -29.31 -7.91
CA SER A 287 14.35 -30.62 -8.46
C SER A 287 15.48 -31.25 -9.27
N GLU A 288 16.24 -30.46 -10.01
CA GLU A 288 17.41 -30.97 -10.77
C GLU A 288 18.55 -31.40 -9.85
N GLU A 289 18.85 -30.65 -8.77
CA GLU A 289 19.86 -31.05 -7.78
C GLU A 289 19.48 -32.34 -7.02
N ARG A 290 18.18 -32.56 -6.75
CA ARG A 290 17.72 -33.80 -6.12
C ARG A 290 17.79 -34.98 -7.08
N PHE A 291 17.49 -34.77 -8.38
CA PHE A 291 17.54 -35.82 -9.38
C PHE A 291 19.00 -36.24 -9.67
N SER A 292 19.91 -35.26 -9.77
CA SER A 292 21.36 -35.50 -9.94
C SER A 292 21.95 -36.24 -8.74
N ARG A 293 21.59 -35.88 -7.53
CA ARG A 293 22.10 -36.52 -6.31
C ARG A 293 21.60 -37.95 -6.11
N ASN A 294 20.38 -38.27 -6.58
CA ASN A 294 19.88 -39.66 -6.55
C ASN A 294 20.42 -40.52 -7.68
N ALA A 295 20.86 -39.90 -8.77
CA ALA A 295 21.51 -40.62 -9.89
C ALA A 295 23.01 -40.95 -9.64
N GLU A 296 23.65 -40.29 -8.66
CA GLU A 296 25.02 -40.58 -8.24
C GLU A 296 25.11 -41.66 -7.12
N THR A 297 23.96 -42.06 -6.56
CA THR A 297 23.88 -43.03 -5.45
C THR A 297 23.39 -44.44 -5.86
N ASP A 298 23.04 -44.65 -7.14
CA ASP A 298 22.75 -45.96 -7.77
C ASP A 298 23.89 -46.34 -8.70
#